data_2648c451230d8f10d35467fac2ad7a32
#
_entry.id   2648c451230d8f10d35467fac2ad7a32
#
_cell.length_a   1.000
_cell.length_b   1.000
_cell.length_c   1.000
_cell.angle_alpha   90.00
_cell.angle_beta   90.00
_cell.angle_gamma   90.00
#
_symmetry.space_group_name_H-M   'P 1'
#
loop_
_entity.id
_entity.type
_entity.pdbx_description
1 polymer ?
#
loop_
_entity_poly.entity_id
_entity_poly.type
_entity_poly.pdbx_seq_one_letter_code
_entity_poly.pdbx_strand_id
1 'polypeptide(L)'
;MSPLTRRDALRLTAALALTPLSRAADAETGFDFIAVNDLHFSDEKCTPFFQNVVARMRESAPKAVLCLISGDLADRGTPEQFAALRVCLDQLGVPVFSVPGNHDYLTDDDRTAYDAAFPGRSNYVHTHLGWQFIGLDSTQGMDFEGTVISAATLDWFDENLPKLDPRAPTVAFTHFPLGPGTVYRPTNADALLTRLDKLNLRGTFSGHWHGLHEQHIHNADVVVNRCCARVRENRDGSPLKGWWVGHAAPDGTLTRRFAALTPPDSGGR
;
A
#
# COMPACT_ATOMS: atom_id res chain seq x y z
N MET A 1 -17.16 -34.31 -26.81
CA MET A 1 -15.99 -33.39 -26.74
C MET A 1 -15.71 -32.93 -28.17
N SER A 2 -16.04 -31.68 -28.50
CA SER A 2 -15.79 -31.13 -29.84
C SER A 2 -14.32 -30.75 -29.97
N PRO A 3 -13.66 -31.00 -31.10
CA PRO A 3 -12.26 -30.67 -31.30
C PRO A 3 -12.07 -29.14 -31.38
N LEU A 4 -11.02 -28.65 -30.72
CA LEU A 4 -10.60 -27.23 -30.75
C LEU A 4 -10.32 -26.80 -32.19
N THR A 5 -10.84 -25.66 -32.61
CA THR A 5 -10.66 -25.16 -33.97
C THR A 5 -9.29 -24.44 -34.11
N ARG A 6 -8.79 -24.31 -35.35
CA ARG A 6 -7.54 -23.58 -35.67
C ARG A 6 -7.57 -22.11 -35.17
N ARG A 7 -8.77 -21.51 -35.02
CA ARG A 7 -8.93 -20.16 -34.44
C ARG A 7 -8.72 -20.12 -32.93
N ASP A 8 -9.06 -21.20 -32.21
CA ASP A 8 -8.87 -21.29 -30.77
C ASP A 8 -7.39 -21.50 -30.43
N ALA A 9 -6.65 -22.24 -31.24
CA ALA A 9 -5.20 -22.41 -31.13
C ALA A 9 -4.43 -21.09 -31.37
N LEU A 10 -4.88 -20.24 -32.29
CA LEU A 10 -4.28 -18.94 -32.57
C LEU A 10 -4.56 -17.92 -31.48
N ARG A 11 -5.70 -18.01 -30.76
CA ARG A 11 -6.00 -17.16 -29.63
C ARG A 11 -5.19 -17.54 -28.38
N LEU A 12 -4.93 -18.82 -28.15
CA LEU A 12 -4.07 -19.29 -27.06
C LEU A 12 -2.59 -18.89 -27.26
N THR A 13 -2.09 -18.92 -28.49
CA THR A 13 -0.71 -18.51 -28.79
C THR A 13 -0.50 -17.01 -28.73
N ALA A 14 -1.51 -16.19 -29.03
CA ALA A 14 -1.42 -14.73 -28.91
C ALA A 14 -1.41 -14.24 -27.44
N ALA A 15 -2.11 -14.93 -26.52
CA ALA A 15 -2.12 -14.59 -25.12
C ALA A 15 -0.81 -14.94 -24.38
N LEU A 16 -0.07 -15.94 -24.86
CA LEU A 16 1.24 -16.34 -24.30
C LEU A 16 2.43 -15.51 -24.80
N ALA A 17 2.29 -14.78 -25.90
CA ALA A 17 3.37 -14.00 -26.49
C ALA A 17 3.47 -12.54 -25.98
N LEU A 18 2.43 -12.02 -25.31
CA LEU A 18 2.43 -10.63 -24.84
C LEU A 18 3.02 -10.43 -23.42
N THR A 19 3.09 -11.49 -22.61
CA THR A 19 3.61 -11.42 -21.24
C THR A 19 5.14 -11.27 -21.12
N PRO A 20 5.99 -11.84 -21.98
CA PRO A 20 7.45 -11.69 -21.83
C PRO A 20 7.99 -10.32 -22.28
N LEU A 21 7.34 -9.64 -23.23
CA LEU A 21 7.81 -8.36 -23.75
C LEU A 21 7.60 -7.21 -22.76
N SER A 22 6.49 -7.14 -22.05
CA SER A 22 6.27 -6.12 -21.01
C SER A 22 7.23 -6.31 -19.85
N ARG A 23 7.45 -7.55 -19.41
CA ARG A 23 8.36 -7.85 -18.30
C ARG A 23 9.84 -7.56 -18.61
N ALA A 24 10.26 -7.73 -19.87
CA ALA A 24 11.62 -7.37 -20.31
C ALA A 24 11.80 -5.84 -20.40
N ALA A 25 10.81 -5.11 -20.89
CA ALA A 25 10.83 -3.65 -20.93
C ALA A 25 10.85 -3.03 -19.52
N ASP A 26 10.06 -3.57 -18.58
CA ASP A 26 10.05 -3.13 -17.19
C ASP A 26 11.39 -3.40 -16.49
N ALA A 27 12.09 -4.48 -16.84
CA ALA A 27 13.42 -4.79 -16.31
C ALA A 27 14.50 -3.79 -16.77
N GLU A 28 14.33 -3.17 -17.96
CA GLU A 28 15.23 -2.14 -18.47
C GLU A 28 14.90 -0.72 -18.01
N THR A 29 13.60 -0.42 -17.81
CA THR A 29 13.12 0.95 -17.50
C THR A 29 12.65 1.14 -16.07
N GLY A 30 12.55 0.06 -15.28
CA GLY A 30 11.90 0.06 -13.98
C GLY A 30 10.38 -0.04 -14.10
N PHE A 31 9.69 0.12 -12.97
CA PHE A 31 8.23 0.00 -12.90
C PHE A 31 7.64 1.02 -11.95
N ASP A 32 6.36 1.33 -12.15
CA ASP A 32 5.61 2.20 -11.25
C ASP A 32 4.80 1.37 -10.25
N PHE A 33 4.56 1.95 -9.08
CA PHE A 33 3.63 1.43 -8.08
C PHE A 33 2.83 2.57 -7.45
N ILE A 34 1.68 2.23 -6.87
CA ILE A 34 0.84 3.16 -6.13
C ILE A 34 1.06 2.92 -4.64
N ALA A 35 1.16 3.98 -3.83
CA ALA A 35 1.12 3.91 -2.38
C ALA A 35 0.04 4.86 -1.83
N VAL A 36 -0.94 4.31 -1.14
CA VAL A 36 -2.09 5.02 -0.57
C VAL A 36 -2.34 4.52 0.86
N ASN A 37 -3.11 5.27 1.64
CA ASN A 37 -3.40 4.99 3.04
C ASN A 37 -4.74 5.58 3.46
N ASP A 38 -5.26 5.13 4.61
CA ASP A 38 -6.39 5.74 5.31
C ASP A 38 -7.60 5.96 4.39
N LEU A 39 -8.11 4.86 3.82
CA LEU A 39 -9.26 4.87 2.93
C LEU A 39 -10.56 5.09 3.70
N HIS A 40 -10.66 4.51 4.91
CA HIS A 40 -11.83 4.60 5.79
C HIS A 40 -13.15 4.38 5.06
N PHE A 41 -13.27 3.25 4.39
CA PHE A 41 -14.54 2.87 3.76
C PHE A 41 -15.59 2.68 4.84
N SER A 42 -16.56 3.59 4.94
CA SER A 42 -17.53 3.63 6.04
C SER A 42 -18.87 3.03 5.67
N ASP A 43 -19.38 3.33 4.51
CA ASP A 43 -20.73 2.99 4.06
C ASP A 43 -20.85 2.93 2.53
N GLU A 44 -22.01 2.58 2.04
CA GLU A 44 -22.30 2.45 0.60
C GLU A 44 -22.03 3.72 -0.23
N LYS A 45 -22.10 4.91 0.39
CA LYS A 45 -21.80 6.19 -0.27
C LYS A 45 -20.29 6.31 -0.62
N CYS A 46 -19.45 5.48 -0.01
CA CYS A 46 -18.06 5.37 -0.37
C CYS A 46 -17.84 4.67 -1.71
N THR A 47 -18.75 3.80 -2.16
CA THR A 47 -18.59 3.04 -3.40
C THR A 47 -18.34 3.94 -4.62
N PRO A 48 -19.19 4.92 -4.96
CA PRO A 48 -18.92 5.78 -6.11
C PRO A 48 -17.67 6.64 -5.94
N PHE A 49 -17.33 7.03 -4.70
CA PHE A 49 -16.11 7.76 -4.42
C PHE A 49 -14.88 6.89 -4.73
N PHE A 50 -14.82 5.66 -4.24
CA PHE A 50 -13.67 4.77 -4.48
C PHE A 50 -13.61 4.25 -5.91
N GLN A 51 -14.72 4.10 -6.60
CA GLN A 51 -14.72 3.86 -8.06
C GLN A 51 -14.02 4.99 -8.80
N ASN A 52 -14.29 6.26 -8.44
CA ASN A 52 -13.58 7.41 -8.99
C ASN A 52 -12.09 7.43 -8.58
N VAL A 53 -11.77 7.15 -7.30
CA VAL A 53 -10.37 7.05 -6.83
C VAL A 53 -9.60 6.04 -7.66
N VAL A 54 -10.13 4.83 -7.83
CA VAL A 54 -9.49 3.76 -8.63
C VAL A 54 -9.34 4.15 -10.09
N ALA A 55 -10.34 4.79 -10.69
CA ALA A 55 -10.24 5.29 -12.07
C ALA A 55 -9.10 6.30 -12.20
N ARG A 56 -9.00 7.27 -11.26
CA ARG A 56 -7.92 8.27 -11.23
C ARG A 56 -6.55 7.67 -10.94
N MET A 57 -6.47 6.63 -10.09
CA MET A 57 -5.23 5.87 -9.89
C MET A 57 -4.73 5.27 -11.20
N ARG A 58 -5.62 4.62 -11.96
CA ARG A 58 -5.28 4.03 -13.27
C ARG A 58 -4.84 5.08 -14.29
N GLU A 59 -5.50 6.24 -14.32
CA GLU A 59 -5.14 7.36 -15.20
C GLU A 59 -3.78 7.96 -14.83
N SER A 60 -3.53 8.17 -13.54
CA SER A 60 -2.30 8.80 -13.06
C SER A 60 -1.09 7.86 -13.05
N ALA A 61 -1.32 6.56 -12.97
CA ALA A 61 -0.28 5.55 -12.93
C ALA A 61 -0.58 4.36 -13.88
N PRO A 62 -0.66 4.60 -15.20
CA PRO A 62 -1.07 3.57 -16.17
C PRO A 62 -0.07 2.43 -16.31
N LYS A 63 1.15 2.60 -15.79
CA LYS A 63 2.21 1.59 -15.77
C LYS A 63 2.42 0.98 -14.38
N ALA A 64 1.57 1.29 -13.41
CA ALA A 64 1.69 0.67 -12.09
C ALA A 64 1.46 -0.84 -12.18
N VAL A 65 2.33 -1.58 -11.51
CA VAL A 65 2.29 -3.05 -11.49
C VAL A 65 1.75 -3.59 -10.16
N LEU A 66 1.66 -2.74 -9.13
CA LEU A 66 1.11 -3.07 -7.81
C LEU A 66 0.62 -1.81 -7.08
N CYS A 67 -0.20 -2.02 -6.05
CA CYS A 67 -0.67 -0.98 -5.15
C CYS A 67 -0.40 -1.39 -3.69
N LEU A 68 0.23 -0.48 -2.93
CA LEU A 68 0.46 -0.60 -1.50
C LEU A 68 -0.61 0.20 -0.75
N ILE A 69 -1.21 -0.39 0.30
CA ILE A 69 -2.17 0.30 1.17
C ILE A 69 -1.67 0.24 2.62
N SER A 70 -1.31 1.39 3.17
CA SER A 70 -0.74 1.53 4.50
C SER A 70 -1.82 1.66 5.59
N GLY A 71 -2.73 0.68 5.66
CA GLY A 71 -3.72 0.54 6.73
C GLY A 71 -4.94 1.45 6.63
N ASP A 72 -5.87 1.25 7.56
CA ASP A 72 -7.16 1.93 7.67
C ASP A 72 -7.97 1.84 6.38
N LEU A 73 -8.15 0.61 5.90
CA LEU A 73 -8.93 0.31 4.70
C LEU A 73 -10.43 0.51 4.99
N ALA A 74 -10.90 -0.05 6.10
CA ALA A 74 -12.27 0.12 6.61
C ALA A 74 -12.32 1.22 7.68
N ASP A 75 -13.51 1.72 7.99
CA ASP A 75 -13.71 2.71 9.08
C ASP A 75 -14.01 2.04 10.43
N ARG A 76 -14.50 0.80 10.41
CA ARG A 76 -14.91 0.01 11.59
C ARG A 76 -14.62 -1.48 11.48
N GLY A 77 -13.75 -1.90 10.59
CA GLY A 77 -13.31 -3.27 10.45
C GLY A 77 -14.41 -4.30 10.15
N THR A 78 -15.57 -3.90 9.60
CA THR A 78 -16.66 -4.85 9.38
C THR A 78 -16.51 -5.62 8.07
N PRO A 79 -17.00 -6.88 7.99
CA PRO A 79 -16.95 -7.68 6.76
C PRO A 79 -17.58 -6.98 5.55
N GLU A 80 -18.68 -6.24 5.76
CA GLU A 80 -19.41 -5.55 4.70
C GLU A 80 -18.56 -4.40 4.12
N GLN A 81 -17.82 -3.65 4.98
CA GLN A 81 -16.95 -2.57 4.54
C GLN A 81 -15.81 -3.13 3.69
N PHE A 82 -15.17 -4.20 4.12
CA PHE A 82 -14.11 -4.84 3.34
C PHE A 82 -14.62 -5.44 2.03
N ALA A 83 -15.78 -6.11 2.04
CA ALA A 83 -16.35 -6.69 0.83
C ALA A 83 -16.65 -5.60 -0.23
N ALA A 84 -17.27 -4.49 0.18
CA ALA A 84 -17.58 -3.39 -0.72
C ALA A 84 -16.31 -2.68 -1.23
N LEU A 85 -15.31 -2.46 -0.37
CA LEU A 85 -14.04 -1.88 -0.76
C LEU A 85 -13.28 -2.78 -1.75
N ARG A 86 -13.26 -4.10 -1.50
CA ARG A 86 -12.62 -5.09 -2.41
C ARG A 86 -13.17 -5.00 -3.83
N VAL A 87 -14.50 -4.88 -3.99
CA VAL A 87 -15.13 -4.70 -5.31
C VAL A 87 -14.60 -3.45 -6.03
N CYS A 88 -14.31 -2.37 -5.28
CA CYS A 88 -13.70 -1.17 -5.87
C CYS A 88 -12.22 -1.41 -6.22
N LEU A 89 -11.44 -1.99 -5.30
CA LEU A 89 -10.01 -2.21 -5.49
C LEU A 89 -9.69 -3.21 -6.60
N ASP A 90 -10.54 -4.21 -6.81
CA ASP A 90 -10.37 -5.20 -7.88
C ASP A 90 -10.44 -4.56 -9.29
N GLN A 91 -11.10 -3.40 -9.41
CA GLN A 91 -11.12 -2.61 -10.66
C GLN A 91 -9.79 -1.92 -10.96
N LEU A 92 -8.85 -1.89 -10.01
CA LEU A 92 -7.51 -1.32 -10.25
C LEU A 92 -6.72 -2.15 -11.28
N GLY A 93 -6.98 -3.45 -11.35
CA GLY A 93 -6.39 -4.36 -12.31
C GLY A 93 -4.93 -4.75 -12.03
N VAL A 94 -4.41 -4.39 -10.84
CA VAL A 94 -3.09 -4.78 -10.36
C VAL A 94 -3.21 -5.38 -8.95
N PRO A 95 -2.25 -6.22 -8.52
CA PRO A 95 -2.23 -6.75 -7.16
C PRO A 95 -2.22 -5.64 -6.11
N VAL A 96 -3.04 -5.82 -5.07
CA VAL A 96 -3.10 -4.94 -3.90
C VAL A 96 -2.41 -5.61 -2.72
N PHE A 97 -1.49 -4.89 -2.11
CA PHE A 97 -0.73 -5.28 -0.93
C PHE A 97 -1.05 -4.32 0.20
N SER A 98 -1.72 -4.79 1.25
CA SER A 98 -2.12 -3.96 2.38
C SER A 98 -1.43 -4.42 3.67
N VAL A 99 -1.36 -3.54 4.64
CA VAL A 99 -1.16 -3.86 6.05
C VAL A 99 -2.38 -3.38 6.84
N PRO A 100 -2.69 -3.94 8.01
CA PRO A 100 -3.81 -3.44 8.80
C PRO A 100 -3.52 -2.07 9.41
N GLY A 101 -4.57 -1.27 9.60
CA GLY A 101 -4.60 -0.11 10.47
C GLY A 101 -5.47 -0.37 11.71
N ASN A 102 -5.50 0.57 12.64
CA ASN A 102 -6.28 0.40 13.88
C ASN A 102 -7.81 0.43 13.62
N HIS A 103 -8.27 1.06 12.55
CA HIS A 103 -9.67 1.02 12.13
C HIS A 103 -10.06 -0.28 11.41
N ASP A 104 -9.10 -1.13 11.05
CA ASP A 104 -9.36 -2.42 10.40
C ASP A 104 -9.70 -3.55 11.40
N TYR A 105 -9.79 -3.21 12.69
CA TYR A 105 -10.27 -4.08 13.76
C TYR A 105 -11.76 -3.85 14.03
N LEU A 106 -12.47 -4.92 14.32
CA LEU A 106 -13.88 -4.87 14.78
C LEU A 106 -13.95 -4.60 16.29
N THR A 107 -13.03 -5.17 17.04
CA THR A 107 -12.73 -4.94 18.45
C THR A 107 -11.22 -4.99 18.66
N ASP A 108 -10.71 -4.65 19.85
CA ASP A 108 -9.27 -4.64 20.14
C ASP A 108 -8.56 -5.94 19.78
N ASP A 109 -9.25 -7.07 19.87
CA ASP A 109 -8.69 -8.40 19.62
C ASP A 109 -9.24 -9.06 18.35
N ASP A 110 -10.16 -8.42 17.63
CA ASP A 110 -10.84 -9.02 16.47
C ASP A 110 -10.51 -8.27 15.16
N ARG A 111 -9.67 -8.89 14.34
CA ARG A 111 -9.32 -8.47 12.99
C ARG A 111 -9.70 -9.52 11.95
N THR A 112 -10.55 -10.47 12.30
CA THR A 112 -10.87 -11.61 11.43
C THR A 112 -11.45 -11.21 10.08
N ALA A 113 -12.22 -10.11 10.02
CA ALA A 113 -12.77 -9.60 8.78
C ALA A 113 -11.69 -9.05 7.82
N TYR A 114 -10.68 -8.32 8.34
CA TYR A 114 -9.52 -7.90 7.56
C TYR A 114 -8.73 -9.12 7.07
N ASP A 115 -8.40 -10.06 7.97
CA ASP A 115 -7.59 -11.24 7.62
C ASP A 115 -8.31 -12.13 6.58
N ALA A 116 -9.63 -12.18 6.58
CA ALA A 116 -10.43 -12.86 5.56
C ALA A 116 -10.42 -12.11 4.21
N ALA A 117 -10.52 -10.78 4.23
CA ALA A 117 -10.53 -9.96 3.01
C ALA A 117 -9.13 -9.82 2.38
N PHE A 118 -8.07 -9.83 3.20
CA PHE A 118 -6.67 -9.67 2.79
C PHE A 118 -5.77 -10.75 3.42
N PRO A 119 -5.93 -12.01 3.04
CA PRO A 119 -5.24 -13.14 3.66
C PRO A 119 -3.72 -13.02 3.54
N GLY A 120 -3.00 -13.23 4.67
CA GLY A 120 -1.55 -13.16 4.75
C GLY A 120 -0.98 -11.74 4.60
N ARG A 121 -1.76 -10.69 4.92
CA ARG A 121 -1.37 -9.28 4.77
C ARG A 121 -1.10 -8.58 6.10
N SER A 122 -0.51 -9.28 7.07
CA SER A 122 0.01 -8.66 8.31
C SER A 122 1.49 -8.35 8.17
N ASN A 123 2.34 -9.40 8.19
CA ASN A 123 3.78 -9.29 7.99
C ASN A 123 4.18 -10.17 6.81
N TYR A 124 4.75 -9.59 5.78
CA TYR A 124 5.09 -10.34 4.56
C TYR A 124 6.09 -9.58 3.68
N VAL A 125 6.67 -10.32 2.74
CA VAL A 125 7.53 -9.78 1.69
C VAL A 125 6.93 -10.10 0.33
N HIS A 126 6.94 -9.12 -0.55
CA HIS A 126 6.69 -9.29 -1.98
C HIS A 126 7.93 -8.84 -2.76
N THR A 127 8.32 -9.61 -3.77
CA THR A 127 9.45 -9.25 -4.63
C THR A 127 8.97 -9.02 -6.06
N HIS A 128 9.48 -7.95 -6.68
CA HIS A 128 9.18 -7.66 -8.07
C HIS A 128 10.41 -7.04 -8.75
N LEU A 129 10.87 -7.63 -9.83
CA LEU A 129 12.03 -7.16 -10.63
C LEU A 129 13.24 -6.72 -9.78
N GLY A 130 13.61 -7.53 -8.78
CA GLY A 130 14.75 -7.29 -7.91
C GLY A 130 14.49 -6.34 -6.74
N TRP A 131 13.33 -5.71 -6.65
CA TRP A 131 12.89 -4.93 -5.50
C TRP A 131 12.18 -5.79 -4.46
N GLN A 132 12.33 -5.42 -3.20
CA GLN A 132 11.64 -6.01 -2.06
C GLN A 132 10.63 -5.01 -1.48
N PHE A 133 9.38 -5.45 -1.31
CA PHE A 133 8.30 -4.69 -0.67
C PHE A 133 7.93 -5.42 0.62
N ILE A 134 8.09 -4.76 1.76
CA ILE A 134 7.87 -5.36 3.08
C ILE A 134 6.69 -4.68 3.76
N GLY A 135 5.58 -5.39 3.87
CA GLY A 135 4.43 -4.97 4.66
C GLY A 135 4.60 -5.44 6.10
N LEU A 136 4.44 -4.54 7.06
CA LEU A 136 4.62 -4.82 8.49
C LEU A 136 3.45 -4.28 9.30
N ASP A 137 2.85 -5.15 10.09
CA ASP A 137 1.81 -4.79 11.05
C ASP A 137 2.41 -3.96 12.18
N SER A 138 1.99 -2.73 12.29
CA SER A 138 2.43 -1.80 13.35
C SER A 138 1.31 -1.45 14.32
N THR A 139 0.18 -2.18 14.26
CA THR A 139 -1.01 -1.92 15.09
C THR A 139 -0.90 -2.54 16.48
N GLN A 140 -1.66 -1.99 17.40
CA GLN A 140 -1.93 -2.54 18.72
C GLN A 140 -3.46 -2.48 18.92
N GLY A 141 -4.18 -3.44 18.30
CA GLY A 141 -5.63 -3.41 18.29
C GLY A 141 -6.17 -2.11 17.72
N MET A 142 -7.16 -1.52 18.38
CA MET A 142 -7.79 -0.25 18.02
C MET A 142 -7.08 0.98 18.61
N ASP A 143 -5.99 0.81 19.37
CA ASP A 143 -5.24 1.93 19.94
C ASP A 143 -4.74 2.88 18.84
N PHE A 144 -4.87 4.19 19.08
CA PHE A 144 -4.51 5.21 18.09
C PHE A 144 -3.31 6.06 18.46
N GLU A 145 -2.87 6.04 19.74
CA GLU A 145 -1.70 6.77 20.23
C GLU A 145 -0.97 5.97 21.33
N GLY A 146 0.30 6.29 21.54
CA GLY A 146 1.12 5.61 22.56
C GLY A 146 1.39 4.14 22.25
N THR A 147 1.15 3.70 21.01
CA THR A 147 1.20 2.31 20.56
C THR A 147 2.60 1.72 20.61
N VAL A 148 2.65 0.39 20.62
CA VAL A 148 3.87 -0.42 20.59
C VAL A 148 3.75 -1.43 19.43
N ILE A 149 4.75 -1.45 18.55
CA ILE A 149 4.88 -2.52 17.56
C ILE A 149 5.07 -3.84 18.30
N SER A 150 4.24 -4.83 18.00
CA SER A 150 4.21 -6.10 18.72
C SER A 150 5.53 -6.86 18.64
N ALA A 151 5.85 -7.64 19.68
CA ALA A 151 6.97 -8.56 19.64
C ALA A 151 6.84 -9.54 18.46
N ALA A 152 5.62 -10.00 18.15
CA ALA A 152 5.38 -10.89 17.02
C ALA A 152 5.81 -10.29 15.67
N THR A 153 5.61 -9.00 15.43
CA THR A 153 6.09 -8.33 14.22
C THR A 153 7.61 -8.21 14.19
N LEU A 154 8.23 -7.86 15.33
CA LEU A 154 9.69 -7.74 15.42
C LEU A 154 10.37 -9.10 15.25
N ASP A 155 9.86 -10.15 15.90
CA ASP A 155 10.34 -11.53 15.80
C ASP A 155 10.18 -12.05 14.37
N TRP A 156 9.01 -11.82 13.74
CA TRP A 156 8.79 -12.18 12.35
C TRP A 156 9.84 -11.53 11.43
N PHE A 157 10.16 -10.25 11.67
CA PHE A 157 11.18 -9.56 10.87
C PHE A 157 12.56 -10.20 11.07
N ASP A 158 12.97 -10.47 12.33
CA ASP A 158 14.26 -11.09 12.65
C ASP A 158 14.38 -12.51 12.05
N GLU A 159 13.31 -13.29 12.04
CA GLU A 159 13.28 -14.64 11.43
C GLU A 159 13.35 -14.59 9.88
N ASN A 160 12.85 -13.52 9.27
CA ASN A 160 12.80 -13.38 7.82
C ASN A 160 13.99 -12.57 7.25
N LEU A 161 14.62 -11.71 8.05
CA LEU A 161 15.77 -10.93 7.64
C LEU A 161 16.88 -11.75 6.94
N PRO A 162 17.28 -12.95 7.44
CA PRO A 162 18.29 -13.78 6.78
C PRO A 162 17.88 -14.32 5.39
N LYS A 163 16.59 -14.25 5.05
CA LYS A 163 16.03 -14.71 3.77
C LYS A 163 15.96 -13.59 2.74
N LEU A 164 16.19 -12.35 3.15
CA LEU A 164 16.17 -11.17 2.30
C LEU A 164 17.55 -10.91 1.70
N ASP A 165 17.59 -10.35 0.50
CA ASP A 165 18.85 -9.83 -0.04
C ASP A 165 19.10 -8.42 0.53
N PRO A 166 20.14 -8.22 1.36
CA PRO A 166 20.42 -6.92 1.96
C PRO A 166 20.88 -5.86 0.94
N ARG A 167 21.20 -6.26 -0.29
CA ARG A 167 21.58 -5.34 -1.38
C ARG A 167 20.40 -4.96 -2.26
N ALA A 168 19.33 -5.76 -2.26
CA ALA A 168 18.14 -5.48 -3.06
C ALA A 168 17.46 -4.20 -2.56
N PRO A 169 17.11 -3.26 -3.45
CA PRO A 169 16.41 -2.06 -3.06
C PRO A 169 15.06 -2.44 -2.42
N THR A 170 14.80 -1.84 -1.27
CA THR A 170 13.69 -2.22 -0.40
C THR A 170 12.77 -1.05 -0.11
N VAL A 171 11.48 -1.27 -0.21
CA VAL A 171 10.41 -0.39 0.27
C VAL A 171 9.70 -1.09 1.42
N ALA A 172 9.55 -0.43 2.56
CA ALA A 172 8.71 -0.90 3.66
C ALA A 172 7.43 -0.07 3.76
N PHE A 173 6.37 -0.65 4.28
CA PHE A 173 5.15 0.11 4.57
C PHE A 173 4.44 -0.44 5.81
N THR A 174 3.95 0.50 6.60
CA THR A 174 3.29 0.27 7.88
C THR A 174 2.10 1.21 7.98
N HIS A 175 1.17 0.96 8.89
CA HIS A 175 0.12 1.94 9.16
C HIS A 175 0.65 3.10 9.99
N PHE A 176 1.18 2.82 11.18
CA PHE A 176 1.75 3.86 12.05
C PHE A 176 3.08 4.39 11.51
N PRO A 177 3.34 5.72 11.65
CA PRO A 177 4.56 6.35 11.20
C PRO A 177 5.81 5.80 11.92
N LEU A 178 6.91 5.64 11.16
CA LEU A 178 8.18 5.19 11.74
C LEU A 178 9.18 6.33 11.97
N GLY A 179 9.04 7.46 11.27
CA GLY A 179 10.01 8.56 11.29
C GLY A 179 10.11 9.26 12.66
N PRO A 180 11.33 9.59 13.12
CA PRO A 180 11.49 10.37 14.37
C PRO A 180 10.71 11.69 14.34
N GLY A 181 10.06 12.02 15.46
CA GLY A 181 9.30 13.26 15.61
C GLY A 181 7.96 13.31 14.89
N THR A 182 7.53 12.21 14.24
CA THR A 182 6.19 12.14 13.65
C THR A 182 5.12 11.95 14.74
N VAL A 183 3.95 12.53 14.49
CA VAL A 183 2.77 12.38 15.36
C VAL A 183 2.30 10.93 15.32
N TYR A 184 1.88 10.38 16.46
CA TYR A 184 1.39 9.01 16.64
C TYR A 184 2.40 7.90 16.28
N ARG A 185 3.68 8.22 16.31
CA ARG A 185 4.74 7.25 16.15
C ARG A 185 4.71 6.22 17.28
N PRO A 186 4.78 4.90 17.01
CA PRO A 186 4.92 3.88 18.05
C PRO A 186 6.14 4.15 18.94
N THR A 187 6.00 3.93 20.23
CA THR A 187 7.05 4.25 21.23
C THR A 187 8.34 3.45 21.01
N ASN A 188 8.24 2.28 20.38
CA ASN A 188 9.38 1.41 20.03
C ASN A 188 9.69 1.39 18.51
N ALA A 189 9.25 2.37 17.73
CA ALA A 189 9.48 2.38 16.27
C ALA A 189 10.97 2.32 15.89
N ASP A 190 11.88 2.81 16.74
CA ASP A 190 13.33 2.70 16.52
C ASP A 190 13.80 1.23 16.45
N ALA A 191 13.14 0.32 17.17
CA ALA A 191 13.45 -1.10 17.10
C ALA A 191 13.20 -1.68 15.71
N LEU A 192 12.15 -1.21 15.00
CA LEU A 192 11.86 -1.62 13.64
C LEU A 192 12.77 -0.91 12.62
N LEU A 193 12.98 0.42 12.77
CA LEU A 193 13.89 1.16 11.88
C LEU A 193 15.30 0.59 11.90
N THR A 194 15.86 0.26 13.09
CA THR A 194 17.20 -0.36 13.20
C THR A 194 17.29 -1.70 12.47
N ARG A 195 16.18 -2.42 12.37
CA ARG A 195 16.10 -3.67 11.61
C ARG A 195 16.06 -3.42 10.10
N LEU A 196 15.26 -2.45 9.68
CA LEU A 196 15.14 -2.05 8.28
C LEU A 196 16.44 -1.46 7.73
N ASP A 197 17.25 -0.77 8.56
CA ASP A 197 18.58 -0.24 8.21
C ASP A 197 19.60 -1.33 7.82
N LYS A 198 19.33 -2.60 8.14
CA LYS A 198 20.16 -3.72 7.68
C LYS A 198 19.93 -4.08 6.22
N LEU A 199 18.94 -3.49 5.58
CA LEU A 199 18.57 -3.68 4.18
C LEU A 199 18.94 -2.42 3.37
N ASN A 200 18.95 -2.53 2.06
CA ASN A 200 19.08 -1.39 1.16
C ASN A 200 17.72 -0.64 1.09
N LEU A 201 17.31 -0.08 2.25
CA LEU A 201 16.05 0.65 2.36
C LEU A 201 16.07 1.91 1.50
N ARG A 202 15.05 2.10 0.68
CA ARG A 202 14.88 3.25 -0.21
C ARG A 202 13.72 4.14 0.19
N GLY A 203 12.72 3.56 0.83
CA GLY A 203 11.59 4.34 1.34
C GLY A 203 10.70 3.58 2.29
N THR A 204 9.99 4.33 3.14
CA THR A 204 8.88 3.83 3.93
C THR A 204 7.64 4.66 3.65
N PHE A 205 6.49 4.01 3.54
CA PHE A 205 5.19 4.65 3.40
C PHE A 205 4.31 4.31 4.59
N SER A 206 3.69 5.32 5.18
CA SER A 206 2.76 5.16 6.30
C SER A 206 1.61 6.16 6.23
N GLY A 207 0.61 5.94 7.07
CA GLY A 207 -0.61 6.74 7.19
C GLY A 207 -0.87 7.20 8.61
N HIS A 208 -2.07 6.94 9.10
CA HIS A 208 -2.58 7.14 10.44
C HIS A 208 -2.71 8.62 10.87
N TRP A 209 -1.69 9.43 10.70
CA TRP A 209 -1.74 10.84 11.07
C TRP A 209 -2.62 11.67 10.13
N HIS A 210 -2.96 11.19 8.93
CA HIS A 210 -3.69 11.95 7.92
C HIS A 210 -3.05 13.31 7.60
N GLY A 211 -1.74 13.38 7.55
CA GLY A 211 -1.01 14.61 7.24
C GLY A 211 0.29 14.29 6.51
N LEU A 212 0.79 15.23 5.74
CA LEU A 212 2.05 15.03 5.02
C LEU A 212 3.23 15.30 5.95
N HIS A 213 4.07 14.28 6.11
CA HIS A 213 5.37 14.41 6.75
C HIS A 213 6.41 13.64 5.96
N GLU A 214 7.49 14.32 5.60
CA GLU A 214 8.55 13.75 4.77
C GLU A 214 9.89 13.98 5.46
N GLN A 215 10.66 12.92 5.57
CA GLN A 215 12.01 12.95 6.09
C GLN A 215 12.91 12.12 5.18
N HIS A 216 14.19 12.46 5.14
CA HIS A 216 15.22 11.60 4.56
C HIS A 216 16.10 11.08 5.69
N ILE A 217 16.13 9.76 5.89
CA ILE A 217 16.88 9.09 6.95
C ILE A 217 17.84 8.11 6.29
N HIS A 218 19.15 8.32 6.49
CA HIS A 218 20.20 7.58 5.80
C HIS A 218 20.03 7.65 4.26
N ASN A 219 19.58 6.56 3.65
CA ASN A 219 19.37 6.46 2.19
C ASN A 219 17.89 6.29 1.82
N ALA A 220 16.97 6.52 2.76
CA ALA A 220 15.55 6.25 2.59
C ALA A 220 14.69 7.50 2.80
N ASP A 221 13.68 7.64 1.96
CA ASP A 221 12.59 8.57 2.20
C ASP A 221 11.58 7.94 3.17
N VAL A 222 11.33 8.61 4.29
CA VAL A 222 10.34 8.20 5.29
C VAL A 222 9.13 9.12 5.18
N VAL A 223 8.01 8.57 4.71
CA VAL A 223 6.85 9.35 4.30
C VAL A 223 5.61 8.95 5.09
N VAL A 224 4.97 9.94 5.69
CA VAL A 224 3.58 9.85 6.15
C VAL A 224 2.71 10.62 5.16
N ASN A 225 1.64 10.02 4.70
CA ASN A 225 0.80 10.63 3.68
C ASN A 225 -0.54 11.11 4.24
N ARG A 226 -1.17 12.03 3.52
CA ARG A 226 -2.56 12.46 3.73
C ARG A 226 -3.52 11.31 3.44
N CYS A 227 -4.67 11.32 4.10
CA CYS A 227 -5.68 10.28 3.91
C CYS A 227 -6.32 10.36 2.51
N CYS A 228 -6.76 9.20 2.01
CA CYS A 228 -7.57 9.12 0.80
C CYS A 228 -9.03 8.76 1.11
N ALA A 229 -9.55 9.23 2.24
CA ALA A 229 -10.91 8.96 2.71
C ALA A 229 -11.95 9.93 2.14
N ARG A 230 -13.20 9.45 2.01
CA ARG A 230 -14.32 10.29 1.58
C ARG A 230 -14.70 11.35 2.63
N VAL A 231 -14.73 10.97 3.90
CA VAL A 231 -15.30 11.80 5.00
C VAL A 231 -14.29 12.23 6.06
N ARG A 232 -13.07 11.64 6.09
CA ARG A 232 -12.04 12.05 7.02
C ARG A 232 -11.30 13.27 6.48
N GLU A 233 -10.87 14.15 7.34
CA GLU A 233 -10.05 15.31 7.00
C GLU A 233 -8.58 15.06 7.26
N ASN A 234 -7.70 15.83 6.60
CA ASN A 234 -6.29 15.83 6.90
C ASN A 234 -6.00 16.72 8.10
N ARG A 235 -5.17 16.24 9.01
CA ARG A 235 -4.82 16.95 10.26
C ARG A 235 -3.76 18.04 10.05
N ASP A 236 -3.10 18.06 8.90
CA ASP A 236 -2.22 19.16 8.48
C ASP A 236 -2.99 20.35 7.88
N GLY A 237 -4.32 20.34 7.92
CA GLY A 237 -5.20 21.38 7.39
C GLY A 237 -5.31 21.43 5.87
N SER A 238 -4.63 20.54 5.14
CA SER A 238 -4.71 20.48 3.69
C SER A 238 -6.01 19.79 3.24
N PRO A 239 -6.74 20.35 2.26
CA PRO A 239 -7.88 19.68 1.66
C PRO A 239 -7.46 18.59 0.65
N LEU A 240 -6.16 18.50 0.31
CA LEU A 240 -5.67 17.59 -0.72
C LEU A 240 -5.75 16.14 -0.25
N LYS A 241 -6.36 15.30 -1.07
CA LYS A 241 -6.38 13.86 -0.94
C LYS A 241 -5.69 13.25 -2.16
N GLY A 242 -5.17 12.05 -2.02
CA GLY A 242 -4.50 11.40 -3.14
C GLY A 242 -3.56 10.29 -2.70
N TRP A 243 -2.63 9.97 -3.56
CA TRP A 243 -1.69 8.87 -3.40
C TRP A 243 -0.33 9.21 -3.99
N TRP A 244 0.67 8.46 -3.59
CA TRP A 244 1.97 8.49 -4.23
C TRP A 244 2.01 7.54 -5.43
N VAL A 245 2.59 7.99 -6.52
CA VAL A 245 3.07 7.13 -7.60
C VAL A 245 4.57 7.05 -7.45
N GLY A 246 5.05 5.88 -7.03
CA GLY A 246 6.46 5.57 -6.91
C GLY A 246 6.98 4.99 -8.22
N HIS A 247 8.22 5.32 -8.57
CA HIS A 247 8.96 4.70 -9.66
C HIS A 247 10.19 3.99 -9.10
N ALA A 248 10.26 2.69 -9.29
CA ALA A 248 11.33 1.80 -8.86
C ALA A 248 12.25 1.53 -10.05
N ALA A 249 13.38 2.22 -10.11
CA ALA A 249 14.35 2.10 -11.21
C ALA A 249 15.22 0.84 -11.09
N PRO A 250 15.77 0.31 -12.19
CA PRO A 250 16.62 -0.88 -12.18
C PRO A 250 17.90 -0.72 -11.37
N ASP A 251 18.40 0.50 -11.23
CA ASP A 251 19.60 0.83 -10.44
C ASP A 251 19.35 0.94 -8.93
N GLY A 252 18.08 0.72 -8.51
CA GLY A 252 17.66 0.84 -7.12
C GLY A 252 17.30 2.27 -6.69
N THR A 253 17.22 3.22 -7.62
CA THR A 253 16.70 4.56 -7.33
C THR A 253 15.20 4.53 -7.18
N LEU A 254 14.69 5.12 -6.09
CA LEU A 254 13.27 5.35 -5.86
C LEU A 254 12.95 6.83 -6.08
N THR A 255 12.04 7.11 -6.99
CA THR A 255 11.45 8.45 -7.12
C THR A 255 9.94 8.38 -6.88
N ARG A 256 9.32 9.47 -6.50
CA ARG A 256 7.88 9.52 -6.25
C ARG A 256 7.29 10.87 -6.63
N ARG A 257 6.02 10.86 -7.02
CA ARG A 257 5.21 12.05 -7.22
C ARG A 257 3.84 11.88 -6.57
N PHE A 258 3.33 12.93 -5.98
CA PHE A 258 1.97 12.92 -5.43
C PHE A 258 0.95 13.13 -6.56
N ALA A 259 -0.04 12.25 -6.63
CA ALA A 259 -1.18 12.36 -7.52
C ALA A 259 -2.40 12.79 -6.69
N ALA A 260 -2.79 14.04 -6.81
CA ALA A 260 -3.94 14.58 -6.10
C ALA A 260 -5.24 14.04 -6.71
N LEU A 261 -6.16 13.62 -5.85
CA LEU A 261 -7.55 13.41 -6.22
C LEU A 261 -8.19 14.79 -6.42
N THR A 262 -8.41 15.17 -7.66
CA THR A 262 -9.16 16.40 -7.97
C THR A 262 -10.58 16.23 -7.44
N PRO A 263 -11.13 17.17 -6.63
CA PRO A 263 -12.54 17.13 -6.28
C PRO A 263 -13.36 17.02 -7.57
N PRO A 264 -14.45 16.25 -7.61
CA PRO A 264 -15.38 16.37 -8.74
C PRO A 264 -15.72 17.85 -8.88
N ASP A 265 -15.60 18.37 -10.09
CA ASP A 265 -15.97 19.75 -10.37
C ASP A 265 -17.29 20.02 -9.64
N SER A 266 -17.28 20.99 -8.75
CA SER A 266 -18.50 21.50 -8.16
C SER A 266 -19.27 22.14 -9.32
N GLY A 267 -19.92 21.27 -10.11
CA GLY A 267 -20.77 21.63 -11.22
C GLY A 267 -21.71 22.72 -10.73
N GLY A 268 -21.64 23.87 -11.37
CA GLY A 268 -22.26 25.08 -10.97
C GLY A 268 -23.69 24.88 -10.47
N ARG A 269 -23.97 25.60 -9.41
CA ARG A 269 -25.32 25.81 -8.87
C ARG A 269 -26.23 26.42 -9.92
#